data_a5288d4d551b8eefc21bf7103a2b7334
#
_entry.id   a5288d4d551b8eefc21bf7103a2b7334
#
_cell.length_a   1.000
_cell.length_b   1.000
_cell.length_c   1.000
_cell.angle_alpha   90.00
_cell.angle_beta   90.00
_cell.angle_gamma   90.00
#
_symmetry.space_group_name_H-M   'P 1'
#
loop_
_entity.id
_entity.type
_entity.pdbx_description
1 polymer ?
#
loop_
_entity_poly.entity_id
_entity_poly.type
_entity_poly.pdbx_seq_one_letter_code
_entity_poly.pdbx_strand_id
1 'polypeptide(L)'
;MGAKNFDIFTGSANPDLASDVSKILGIDISHADVGQFSDGEIKVQIEDNVRGHDTFIIQSTCAPTNKNVMEIMLIADALKRSSASKVTAIVPYYGYARQDRRVRSARVPISAKVVADMFASVGIDRVLTIDLHSETIQGFFDMPADNVYATKLMVDHIKDNNERKEVIVVSPDVGGVVRSRALAKLLDDTDLAIIDKRRAVANQSEVMNIIGDIDGKVCIVPDDLIDTAGTLCNAADALKEKGAKAVKAYITHPVLSGPAIERLNNSSIDELVVTNSIPLNKEAQKCSKIRVISLASTIAECIKRLSNEESLSEMFL
;
A
#
# COMPACT_ATOMS: atom_id res chain seq x y z
N MET A 1 6.62 -32.92 11.05
CA MET A 1 5.40 -32.34 10.49
C MET A 1 5.67 -32.14 9.02
N GLY A 2 4.90 -32.76 8.10
CA GLY A 2 5.06 -32.54 6.67
C GLY A 2 4.86 -31.06 6.36
N ALA A 3 5.61 -30.50 5.38
CA ALA A 3 5.39 -29.14 4.91
C ALA A 3 3.91 -29.01 4.55
N LYS A 4 3.21 -28.01 5.13
CA LYS A 4 1.84 -27.71 4.72
C LYS A 4 1.90 -27.35 3.24
N ASN A 5 1.17 -28.07 2.40
CA ASN A 5 1.05 -27.74 0.99
C ASN A 5 0.22 -26.47 0.86
N PHE A 6 0.82 -25.43 0.38
CA PHE A 6 0.09 -24.22 0.00
C PHE A 6 0.46 -23.81 -1.43
N ASP A 7 -0.47 -23.17 -2.10
CA ASP A 7 -0.32 -22.70 -3.47
C ASP A 7 -0.41 -21.18 -3.54
N ILE A 8 0.33 -20.60 -4.47
CA ILE A 8 0.32 -19.14 -4.69
C ILE A 8 -0.28 -18.89 -6.08
N PHE A 9 -1.30 -18.06 -6.12
CA PHE A 9 -1.93 -17.57 -7.34
C PHE A 9 -1.74 -16.05 -7.46
N THR A 10 -1.79 -15.55 -8.67
CA THR A 10 -1.77 -14.12 -8.95
C THR A 10 -2.82 -13.75 -9.98
N GLY A 11 -3.39 -12.56 -9.85
CA GLY A 11 -4.13 -11.92 -10.94
C GLY A 11 -3.20 -11.08 -11.82
N SER A 12 -3.79 -10.23 -12.65
CA SER A 12 -3.06 -9.46 -13.67
C SER A 12 -2.49 -8.12 -13.19
N ALA A 13 -2.80 -7.67 -11.95
CA ALA A 13 -2.45 -6.33 -11.50
C ALA A 13 -0.95 -6.13 -11.25
N ASN A 14 -0.27 -7.13 -10.66
CA ASN A 14 1.14 -6.99 -10.27
C ASN A 14 1.86 -8.36 -10.29
N PRO A 15 2.00 -9.00 -11.46
CA PRO A 15 2.63 -10.31 -11.57
C PRO A 15 4.11 -10.31 -11.17
N ASP A 16 4.82 -9.17 -11.36
CA ASP A 16 6.23 -9.05 -10.97
C ASP A 16 6.41 -9.19 -9.46
N LEU A 17 5.55 -8.55 -8.65
CA LEU A 17 5.58 -8.70 -7.20
C LEU A 17 5.30 -10.15 -6.78
N ALA A 18 4.32 -10.80 -7.38
CA ALA A 18 4.01 -12.19 -7.10
C ALA A 18 5.18 -13.11 -7.47
N SER A 19 5.84 -12.88 -8.62
CA SER A 19 7.05 -13.59 -9.03
C SER A 19 8.20 -13.41 -8.05
N ASP A 20 8.41 -12.22 -7.54
CA ASP A 20 9.48 -11.98 -6.56
C ASP A 20 9.18 -12.64 -5.21
N VAL A 21 7.92 -12.65 -4.76
CA VAL A 21 7.47 -13.39 -3.57
C VAL A 21 7.71 -14.90 -3.76
N SER A 22 7.31 -15.45 -4.89
CA SER A 22 7.49 -16.85 -5.26
C SER A 22 8.96 -17.26 -5.20
N LYS A 23 9.87 -16.47 -5.79
CA LYS A 23 11.33 -16.71 -5.74
C LYS A 23 11.87 -16.74 -4.31
N ILE A 24 11.42 -15.82 -3.44
CA ILE A 24 11.87 -15.74 -2.04
C ILE A 24 11.39 -16.99 -1.27
N LEU A 25 10.17 -17.45 -1.52
CA LEU A 25 9.60 -18.63 -0.89
C LEU A 25 10.16 -19.95 -1.45
N GLY A 26 10.76 -19.93 -2.65
CA GLY A 26 11.20 -21.11 -3.37
C GLY A 26 10.04 -22.01 -3.83
N ILE A 27 8.88 -21.40 -4.11
CA ILE A 27 7.65 -22.07 -4.53
C ILE A 27 7.16 -21.41 -5.81
N ASP A 28 6.89 -22.18 -6.85
CA ASP A 28 6.39 -21.65 -8.11
C ASP A 28 4.96 -21.11 -7.98
N ILE A 29 4.63 -20.10 -8.78
CA ILE A 29 3.25 -19.63 -8.91
C ILE A 29 2.44 -20.71 -9.58
N SER A 30 1.32 -21.09 -8.96
CA SER A 30 0.41 -22.11 -9.48
C SER A 30 -0.30 -21.64 -10.75
N HIS A 31 -0.60 -22.59 -11.64
CA HIS A 31 -1.15 -22.27 -12.95
C HIS A 31 -2.63 -21.91 -12.87
N ALA A 32 -2.95 -20.74 -13.40
CA ALA A 32 -4.31 -20.29 -13.63
C ALA A 32 -4.36 -19.45 -14.93
N ASP A 33 -5.32 -19.72 -15.80
CA ASP A 33 -5.62 -18.87 -16.95
C ASP A 33 -6.55 -17.72 -16.47
N VAL A 34 -5.96 -16.54 -16.29
CA VAL A 34 -6.67 -15.31 -15.90
C VAL A 34 -6.65 -14.35 -17.08
N GLY A 35 -7.79 -14.16 -17.71
CA GLY A 35 -7.93 -13.39 -18.94
C GLY A 35 -9.26 -12.67 -19.05
N GLN A 36 -9.64 -12.32 -20.27
CA GLN A 36 -10.93 -11.69 -20.58
C GLN A 36 -11.55 -12.36 -21.79
N PHE A 37 -12.87 -12.45 -21.78
CA PHE A 37 -13.65 -12.74 -22.99
C PHE A 37 -13.64 -11.53 -23.94
N SER A 38 -14.12 -11.72 -25.16
CA SER A 38 -14.13 -10.68 -26.20
C SER A 38 -15.01 -9.46 -25.84
N ASP A 39 -15.99 -9.63 -24.98
CA ASP A 39 -16.87 -8.59 -24.45
C ASP A 39 -16.31 -7.86 -23.22
N GLY A 40 -15.14 -8.32 -22.71
CA GLY A 40 -14.45 -7.73 -21.57
C GLY A 40 -14.75 -8.36 -20.22
N GLU A 41 -15.63 -9.38 -20.14
CA GLU A 41 -15.82 -10.14 -18.90
C GLU A 41 -14.55 -10.90 -18.52
N ILE A 42 -14.29 -10.99 -17.21
CA ILE A 42 -13.13 -11.70 -16.70
C ILE A 42 -13.34 -13.21 -16.82
N LYS A 43 -12.32 -13.90 -17.35
CA LYS A 43 -12.25 -15.34 -17.44
C LYS A 43 -11.20 -15.84 -16.44
N VAL A 44 -11.56 -16.87 -15.67
CA VAL A 44 -10.62 -17.56 -14.76
C VAL A 44 -10.78 -19.06 -14.92
N GLN A 45 -9.64 -19.77 -15.01
CA GLN A 45 -9.57 -21.23 -14.94
C GLN A 45 -8.39 -21.63 -14.07
N ILE A 46 -8.62 -22.39 -13.00
CA ILE A 46 -7.57 -23.00 -12.18
C ILE A 46 -7.14 -24.28 -12.87
N GLU A 47 -5.84 -24.42 -13.14
CA GLU A 47 -5.28 -25.57 -13.85
C GLU A 47 -4.64 -26.59 -12.91
N ASP A 48 -4.13 -26.14 -11.76
CA ASP A 48 -3.52 -27.00 -10.76
C ASP A 48 -4.55 -27.63 -9.80
N ASN A 49 -4.19 -28.76 -9.21
CA ASN A 49 -5.02 -29.43 -8.20
C ASN A 49 -4.80 -28.80 -6.82
N VAL A 50 -5.79 -28.06 -6.35
CA VAL A 50 -5.74 -27.31 -5.06
C VAL A 50 -6.55 -27.99 -3.94
N ARG A 51 -7.05 -29.21 -4.17
CA ARG A 51 -7.93 -29.90 -3.20
C ARG A 51 -7.24 -30.09 -1.84
N GLY A 52 -7.81 -29.46 -0.82
CA GLY A 52 -7.32 -29.55 0.56
C GLY A 52 -6.07 -28.69 0.85
N HIS A 53 -5.58 -27.91 -0.12
CA HIS A 53 -4.46 -27.00 0.06
C HIS A 53 -4.93 -25.65 0.62
N ASP A 54 -4.07 -24.98 1.36
CA ASP A 54 -4.20 -23.56 1.66
C ASP A 54 -3.74 -22.77 0.43
N THR A 55 -4.49 -21.75 0.01
CA THR A 55 -4.20 -20.99 -1.21
C THR A 55 -4.05 -19.48 -0.91
N PHE A 56 -3.09 -18.84 -1.53
CA PHE A 56 -2.82 -17.42 -1.41
C PHE A 56 -2.98 -16.74 -2.77
N ILE A 57 -3.81 -15.71 -2.85
CA ILE A 57 -4.01 -14.89 -4.05
C ILE A 57 -3.28 -13.58 -3.85
N ILE A 58 -2.23 -13.30 -4.61
CA ILE A 58 -1.49 -12.03 -4.56
C ILE A 58 -2.03 -11.13 -5.67
N GLN A 59 -2.81 -10.11 -5.31
CA GLN A 59 -3.42 -9.20 -6.26
C GLN A 59 -3.73 -7.83 -5.64
N SER A 60 -3.11 -6.78 -6.14
CA SER A 60 -3.48 -5.40 -5.79
C SER A 60 -4.77 -4.98 -6.49
N THR A 61 -5.64 -4.26 -5.79
CA THR A 61 -6.87 -3.71 -6.38
C THR A 61 -6.70 -2.27 -6.85
N CYS A 62 -5.53 -1.98 -7.45
CA CYS A 62 -5.22 -0.72 -8.12
C CYS A 62 -5.92 -0.59 -9.49
N ALA A 63 -5.70 0.50 -10.19
CA ALA A 63 -6.26 0.70 -11.52
C ALA A 63 -5.72 -0.37 -12.54
N PRO A 64 -6.60 -0.92 -13.37
CA PRO A 64 -8.05 -0.72 -13.49
C PRO A 64 -8.82 -1.43 -12.37
N THR A 65 -9.26 -0.65 -11.38
CA THR A 65 -9.70 -1.13 -10.06
C THR A 65 -10.83 -2.16 -10.14
N ASN A 66 -11.86 -1.90 -10.96
CA ASN A 66 -13.02 -2.80 -11.08
C ASN A 66 -12.61 -4.17 -11.62
N LYS A 67 -11.72 -4.19 -12.61
CA LYS A 67 -11.17 -5.41 -13.17
C LYS A 67 -10.41 -6.20 -12.10
N ASN A 68 -9.50 -5.56 -11.39
CA ASN A 68 -8.62 -6.21 -10.43
C ASN A 68 -9.39 -6.72 -9.19
N VAL A 69 -10.45 -6.03 -8.76
CA VAL A 69 -11.37 -6.54 -7.73
C VAL A 69 -12.10 -7.78 -8.22
N MET A 70 -12.65 -7.74 -9.46
CA MET A 70 -13.37 -8.87 -10.03
C MET A 70 -12.46 -10.09 -10.23
N GLU A 71 -11.20 -9.90 -10.63
CA GLU A 71 -10.24 -11.00 -10.74
C GLU A 71 -10.06 -11.74 -9.42
N ILE A 72 -9.85 -11.03 -8.30
CA ILE A 72 -9.74 -11.65 -6.97
C ILE A 72 -10.97 -12.49 -6.66
N MET A 73 -12.17 -11.93 -6.90
CA MET A 73 -13.41 -12.60 -6.59
C MET A 73 -13.58 -13.91 -7.38
N LEU A 74 -13.31 -13.85 -8.67
CA LEU A 74 -13.46 -15.02 -9.55
C LEU A 74 -12.39 -16.08 -9.30
N ILE A 75 -11.14 -15.68 -8.99
CA ILE A 75 -10.09 -16.61 -8.58
C ILE A 75 -10.50 -17.29 -7.26
N ALA A 76 -10.98 -16.53 -6.28
CA ALA A 76 -11.40 -17.07 -4.99
C ALA A 76 -12.57 -18.06 -5.12
N ASP A 77 -13.62 -17.73 -5.89
CA ASP A 77 -14.75 -18.64 -6.17
C ASP A 77 -14.28 -19.93 -6.86
N ALA A 78 -13.40 -19.80 -7.87
CA ALA A 78 -12.85 -20.96 -8.58
C ALA A 78 -12.03 -21.88 -7.65
N LEU A 79 -11.20 -21.32 -6.76
CA LEU A 79 -10.44 -22.07 -5.76
C LEU A 79 -11.36 -22.79 -4.77
N LYS A 80 -12.39 -22.10 -4.26
CA LYS A 80 -13.40 -22.71 -3.38
C LYS A 80 -14.14 -23.87 -4.05
N ARG A 81 -14.57 -23.69 -5.30
CA ARG A 81 -15.22 -24.76 -6.09
C ARG A 81 -14.28 -25.92 -6.39
N SER A 82 -12.98 -25.66 -6.46
CA SER A 82 -11.93 -26.67 -6.61
C SER A 82 -11.53 -27.35 -5.30
N SER A 83 -12.26 -27.06 -4.21
CA SER A 83 -12.06 -27.63 -2.86
C SER A 83 -10.75 -27.22 -2.18
N ALA A 84 -10.24 -25.99 -2.43
CA ALA A 84 -9.19 -25.41 -1.60
C ALA A 84 -9.64 -25.38 -0.12
N SER A 85 -8.73 -25.66 0.81
CA SER A 85 -9.00 -25.69 2.23
C SER A 85 -9.26 -24.28 2.76
N LYS A 86 -8.31 -23.36 2.47
CA LYS A 86 -8.41 -21.94 2.81
C LYS A 86 -8.04 -21.09 1.61
N VAL A 87 -8.70 -19.94 1.47
CA VAL A 87 -8.36 -18.92 0.46
C VAL A 87 -8.00 -17.64 1.19
N THR A 88 -6.73 -17.25 1.13
CA THR A 88 -6.22 -15.99 1.68
C THR A 88 -5.96 -15.01 0.54
N ALA A 89 -6.65 -13.86 0.56
CA ALA A 89 -6.37 -12.77 -0.37
C ALA A 89 -5.28 -11.86 0.19
N ILE A 90 -4.15 -11.79 -0.48
CA ILE A 90 -3.08 -10.81 -0.21
C ILE A 90 -3.28 -9.65 -1.16
N VAL A 91 -3.71 -8.53 -0.61
CA VAL A 91 -4.09 -7.32 -1.34
C VAL A 91 -3.14 -6.19 -0.96
N PRO A 92 -1.92 -6.10 -1.59
CA PRO A 92 -0.92 -5.11 -1.22
C PRO A 92 -1.45 -3.67 -1.28
N TYR A 93 -2.34 -3.37 -2.23
CA TYR A 93 -3.11 -2.13 -2.26
C TYR A 93 -4.60 -2.44 -2.28
N TYR A 94 -5.32 -2.01 -1.24
CA TYR A 94 -6.77 -2.15 -1.13
C TYR A 94 -7.45 -0.93 -1.75
N GLY A 95 -7.96 -1.09 -2.96
CA GLY A 95 -8.72 -0.06 -3.67
C GLY A 95 -10.05 0.24 -3.00
N TYR A 96 -10.69 1.38 -3.36
CA TYR A 96 -11.92 1.88 -2.72
C TYR A 96 -11.80 2.25 -1.24
N ALA A 97 -10.60 2.20 -0.64
CA ALA A 97 -10.37 2.48 0.77
C ALA A 97 -10.63 3.93 1.19
N ARG A 98 -10.62 4.89 0.24
CA ARG A 98 -10.73 6.33 0.57
C ARG A 98 -12.13 6.74 1.02
N GLN A 99 -13.17 5.93 0.79
CA GLN A 99 -14.51 6.12 1.33
C GLN A 99 -14.76 5.09 2.43
N ASP A 100 -14.14 5.32 3.58
CA ASP A 100 -14.17 4.49 4.79
C ASP A 100 -15.26 4.91 5.79
N ARG A 101 -15.87 6.08 5.59
CA ARG A 101 -16.87 6.65 6.49
C ARG A 101 -17.87 7.52 5.76
N ARG A 102 -19.03 7.69 6.37
CA ARG A 102 -20.05 8.62 5.87
C ARG A 102 -19.74 10.05 6.35
N VAL A 103 -19.64 10.98 5.39
CA VAL A 103 -19.57 12.41 5.68
C VAL A 103 -20.95 12.94 6.07
N ARG A 104 -21.05 13.73 7.16
CA ARG A 104 -22.34 14.16 7.73
C ARG A 104 -23.27 14.85 6.73
N SER A 105 -22.72 15.61 5.79
CA SER A 105 -23.49 16.44 4.86
C SER A 105 -23.72 15.76 3.50
N ALA A 106 -23.25 14.52 3.28
CA ALA A 106 -23.29 13.87 1.98
C ALA A 106 -23.97 12.49 2.03
N ARG A 107 -24.65 12.14 0.93
CA ARG A 107 -25.22 10.81 0.70
C ARG A 107 -24.23 10.00 -0.13
N VAL A 108 -23.19 9.49 0.51
CA VAL A 108 -22.11 8.74 -0.12
C VAL A 108 -22.09 7.29 0.38
N PRO A 109 -21.61 6.34 -0.43
CA PRO A 109 -21.38 4.97 0.04
C PRO A 109 -20.20 4.92 1.00
N ILE A 110 -20.07 3.79 1.70
CA ILE A 110 -18.82 3.35 2.35
C ILE A 110 -18.23 2.28 1.44
N SER A 111 -17.52 2.69 0.39
CA SER A 111 -17.04 1.78 -0.65
C SER A 111 -16.06 0.74 -0.13
N ALA A 112 -15.26 1.08 0.90
CA ALA A 112 -14.38 0.12 1.56
C ALA A 112 -15.17 -1.07 2.16
N LYS A 113 -16.35 -0.83 2.78
CA LYS A 113 -17.21 -1.90 3.30
C LYS A 113 -17.83 -2.72 2.17
N VAL A 114 -18.28 -2.07 1.08
CA VAL A 114 -18.87 -2.79 -0.07
C VAL A 114 -17.89 -3.82 -0.62
N VAL A 115 -16.62 -3.44 -0.83
CA VAL A 115 -15.59 -4.37 -1.34
C VAL A 115 -15.29 -5.48 -0.32
N ALA A 116 -15.27 -5.17 0.99
CA ALA A 116 -15.10 -6.19 2.04
C ALA A 116 -16.24 -7.22 2.03
N ASP A 117 -17.50 -6.78 1.85
CA ASP A 117 -18.65 -7.68 1.74
C ASP A 117 -18.59 -8.55 0.48
N MET A 118 -18.12 -7.99 -0.64
CA MET A 118 -17.91 -8.76 -1.86
C MET A 118 -16.88 -9.88 -1.65
N PHE A 119 -15.78 -9.61 -0.95
CA PHE A 119 -14.78 -10.62 -0.62
C PHE A 119 -15.34 -11.72 0.27
N ALA A 120 -16.14 -11.36 1.28
CA ALA A 120 -16.85 -12.32 2.13
C ALA A 120 -17.79 -13.22 1.31
N SER A 121 -18.53 -12.64 0.36
CA SER A 121 -19.56 -13.35 -0.42
C SER A 121 -19.00 -14.46 -1.31
N VAL A 122 -17.74 -14.37 -1.75
CA VAL A 122 -17.08 -15.40 -2.56
C VAL A 122 -16.26 -16.40 -1.75
N GLY A 123 -16.32 -16.30 -0.40
CA GLY A 123 -15.74 -17.28 0.50
C GLY A 123 -14.22 -17.11 0.72
N ILE A 124 -13.69 -15.89 0.63
CA ILE A 124 -12.35 -15.58 1.10
C ILE A 124 -12.32 -15.78 2.63
N ASP A 125 -11.38 -16.59 3.13
CA ASP A 125 -11.27 -16.94 4.54
C ASP A 125 -10.43 -15.93 5.34
N ARG A 126 -9.52 -15.20 4.67
CA ARG A 126 -8.64 -14.19 5.29
C ARG A 126 -8.22 -13.15 4.25
N VAL A 127 -8.05 -11.92 4.71
CA VAL A 127 -7.48 -10.83 3.91
C VAL A 127 -6.20 -10.34 4.58
N LEU A 128 -5.13 -10.14 3.81
CA LEU A 128 -3.92 -9.46 4.23
C LEU A 128 -3.72 -8.23 3.35
N THR A 129 -3.57 -7.08 3.97
CA THR A 129 -3.34 -5.80 3.30
C THR A 129 -2.08 -5.12 3.82
N ILE A 130 -1.57 -4.16 3.05
CA ILE A 130 -0.45 -3.32 3.48
C ILE A 130 -0.95 -1.89 3.65
N ASP A 131 -0.68 -1.26 4.80
CA ASP A 131 -0.98 0.16 5.10
C ASP A 131 -2.36 0.63 4.62
N LEU A 132 -3.43 0.07 5.18
CA LEU A 132 -4.79 0.53 4.90
C LEU A 132 -4.92 2.05 5.12
N HIS A 133 -5.67 2.71 4.24
CA HIS A 133 -5.94 4.14 4.35
C HIS A 133 -6.48 4.56 5.71
N SER A 134 -7.26 3.69 6.34
CA SER A 134 -7.74 3.83 7.71
C SER A 134 -7.73 2.46 8.41
N GLU A 135 -7.22 2.39 9.63
CA GLU A 135 -7.19 1.17 10.43
C GLU A 135 -8.60 0.62 10.72
N THR A 136 -9.61 1.50 10.74
CA THR A 136 -11.01 1.11 10.95
C THR A 136 -11.56 0.19 9.86
N ILE A 137 -10.95 0.19 8.67
CA ILE A 137 -11.34 -0.69 7.55
C ILE A 137 -11.18 -2.17 7.93
N GLN A 138 -10.24 -2.53 8.80
CA GLN A 138 -10.12 -3.91 9.31
C GLN A 138 -11.43 -4.42 9.93
N GLY A 139 -12.18 -3.54 10.60
CA GLY A 139 -13.48 -3.87 11.19
C GLY A 139 -14.63 -4.02 10.18
N PHE A 140 -14.39 -3.77 8.88
CA PHE A 140 -15.40 -3.97 7.84
C PHE A 140 -15.44 -5.41 7.30
N PHE A 141 -14.38 -6.18 7.55
CA PHE A 141 -14.28 -7.56 7.11
C PHE A 141 -14.97 -8.50 8.11
N ASP A 142 -15.78 -9.40 7.60
CA ASP A 142 -16.43 -10.46 8.40
C ASP A 142 -15.48 -11.66 8.66
N MET A 143 -14.36 -11.72 7.93
CA MET A 143 -13.27 -12.68 8.12
C MET A 143 -12.05 -11.97 8.76
N PRO A 144 -11.07 -12.72 9.30
CA PRO A 144 -9.81 -12.14 9.76
C PRO A 144 -9.15 -11.27 8.69
N ALA A 145 -8.80 -10.03 9.07
CA ALA A 145 -8.11 -9.08 8.22
C ALA A 145 -6.84 -8.58 8.93
N ASP A 146 -5.70 -8.85 8.32
CA ASP A 146 -4.39 -8.42 8.81
C ASP A 146 -3.93 -7.20 8.01
N ASN A 147 -3.70 -6.08 8.70
CA ASN A 147 -3.07 -4.90 8.12
C ASN A 147 -1.59 -4.87 8.51
N VAL A 148 -0.73 -5.07 7.54
CA VAL A 148 0.73 -5.10 7.69
C VAL A 148 1.29 -3.72 7.34
N TYR A 149 2.35 -3.30 8.02
CA TYR A 149 2.92 -1.96 7.82
C TYR A 149 4.24 -2.02 7.04
N ALA A 150 4.38 -1.17 6.02
CA ALA A 150 5.63 -0.98 5.30
C ALA A 150 6.66 -0.15 6.09
N THR A 151 6.29 0.34 7.26
CA THR A 151 7.10 1.26 8.08
C THR A 151 8.51 0.73 8.33
N LYS A 152 8.65 -0.56 8.69
CA LYS A 152 9.98 -1.15 8.93
C LYS A 152 10.87 -1.12 7.68
N LEU A 153 10.31 -1.48 6.52
CA LEU A 153 11.01 -1.42 5.24
C LEU A 153 11.47 0.02 4.91
N MET A 154 10.62 1.01 5.20
CA MET A 154 10.96 2.42 5.04
C MET A 154 12.06 2.86 6.01
N VAL A 155 11.98 2.45 7.28
CA VAL A 155 13.00 2.75 8.30
C VAL A 155 14.36 2.21 7.89
N ASP A 156 14.44 0.95 7.45
CA ASP A 156 15.68 0.34 7.00
C ASP A 156 16.28 1.14 5.84
N HIS A 157 15.47 1.48 4.84
CA HIS A 157 15.92 2.32 3.71
C HIS A 157 16.37 3.72 4.15
N ILE A 158 15.68 4.37 5.11
CA ILE A 158 16.07 5.68 5.63
C ILE A 158 17.42 5.60 6.35
N LYS A 159 17.61 4.58 7.19
CA LYS A 159 18.86 4.37 7.96
C LYS A 159 20.05 4.12 7.05
N ASP A 160 19.85 3.40 5.94
CA ASP A 160 20.91 3.10 4.97
C ASP A 160 21.32 4.31 4.12
N ASN A 161 20.44 5.29 3.94
CA ASN A 161 20.63 6.40 2.99
C ASN A 161 20.76 7.79 3.63
N ASN A 162 20.74 7.92 4.98
CA ASN A 162 20.84 9.22 5.64
C ASN A 162 21.61 9.13 6.96
N GLU A 163 22.32 10.21 7.30
CA GLU A 163 22.91 10.36 8.61
C GLU A 163 21.83 10.70 9.65
N ARG A 164 21.79 9.96 10.77
CA ARG A 164 20.75 10.07 11.82
C ARG A 164 20.52 11.50 12.33
N LYS A 165 21.61 12.28 12.50
CA LYS A 165 21.56 13.62 13.09
C LYS A 165 20.94 14.67 12.18
N GLU A 166 20.77 14.37 10.90
CA GLU A 166 20.24 15.30 9.90
C GLU A 166 18.75 15.10 9.61
N VAL A 167 18.15 14.00 10.10
CA VAL A 167 16.78 13.60 9.74
C VAL A 167 15.75 14.17 10.71
N ILE A 168 14.66 14.68 10.19
CA ILE A 168 13.42 14.99 10.92
C ILE A 168 12.23 14.39 10.19
N VAL A 169 11.29 13.78 10.93
CA VAL A 169 10.02 13.32 10.34
C VAL A 169 9.03 14.47 10.28
N VAL A 170 8.36 14.64 9.15
CA VAL A 170 7.39 15.73 8.95
C VAL A 170 6.03 15.14 8.60
N SER A 171 5.04 15.39 9.45
CA SER A 171 3.66 15.01 9.10
C SER A 171 3.11 15.96 8.03
N PRO A 172 2.58 15.45 6.89
CA PRO A 172 2.06 16.28 5.81
C PRO A 172 0.77 17.02 6.17
N ASP A 173 0.09 16.59 7.23
CA ASP A 173 -1.10 17.22 7.80
C ASP A 173 -1.38 16.70 9.23
N VAL A 174 -2.43 17.19 9.86
CA VAL A 174 -2.81 16.77 11.23
C VAL A 174 -3.27 15.31 11.27
N GLY A 175 -3.86 14.80 10.20
CA GLY A 175 -4.32 13.41 10.10
C GLY A 175 -3.18 12.39 10.07
N GLY A 176 -2.04 12.74 9.46
CA GLY A 176 -0.84 11.91 9.35
C GLY A 176 0.04 11.84 10.60
N VAL A 177 -0.27 12.59 11.67
CA VAL A 177 0.59 12.71 12.86
C VAL A 177 0.85 11.37 13.54
N VAL A 178 -0.14 10.49 13.63
CA VAL A 178 0.01 9.17 14.27
C VAL A 178 1.03 8.32 13.50
N ARG A 179 0.90 8.24 12.18
CA ARG A 179 1.83 7.52 11.29
C ARG A 179 3.24 8.11 11.38
N SER A 180 3.35 9.42 11.29
CA SER A 180 4.64 10.13 11.37
C SER A 180 5.34 9.90 12.71
N ARG A 181 4.59 9.88 13.82
CA ARG A 181 5.12 9.59 15.15
C ARG A 181 5.60 8.14 15.27
N ALA A 182 4.87 7.19 14.69
CA ALA A 182 5.30 5.78 14.66
C ALA A 182 6.63 5.62 13.90
N LEU A 183 6.78 6.28 12.75
CA LEU A 183 8.02 6.31 11.98
C LEU A 183 9.16 6.95 12.78
N ALA A 184 8.92 8.14 13.40
CA ALA A 184 9.93 8.85 14.20
C ALA A 184 10.44 7.99 15.35
N LYS A 185 9.56 7.27 16.05
CA LYS A 185 9.92 6.34 17.12
C LYS A 185 10.86 5.23 16.66
N LEU A 186 10.60 4.64 15.49
CA LEU A 186 11.46 3.59 14.91
C LEU A 186 12.77 4.14 14.31
N LEU A 187 12.85 5.45 14.12
CA LEU A 187 14.06 6.20 13.77
C LEU A 187 14.77 6.75 15.00
N ASP A 188 14.77 5.99 16.10
CA ASP A 188 15.45 6.30 17.37
C ASP A 188 14.91 7.60 18.03
N ASP A 189 13.58 7.77 18.02
CA ASP A 189 12.86 8.93 18.56
C ASP A 189 13.33 10.28 17.95
N THR A 190 13.55 10.29 16.63
CA THR A 190 13.90 11.53 15.92
C THR A 190 12.79 12.58 16.05
N ASP A 191 13.17 13.85 15.90
CA ASP A 191 12.23 14.99 16.01
C ASP A 191 11.06 14.86 15.00
N LEU A 192 9.91 15.43 15.38
CA LEU A 192 8.71 15.47 14.57
C LEU A 192 8.29 16.94 14.30
N ALA A 193 8.11 17.28 13.04
CA ALA A 193 7.44 18.52 12.62
C ALA A 193 6.06 18.22 12.02
N ILE A 194 5.18 19.22 12.00
CA ILE A 194 3.81 19.09 11.50
C ILE A 194 3.52 20.24 10.55
N ILE A 195 2.94 19.93 9.38
CA ILE A 195 2.40 20.94 8.48
C ILE A 195 0.92 21.17 8.83
N ASP A 196 0.62 22.34 9.43
CA ASP A 196 -0.74 22.77 9.71
C ASP A 196 -1.28 23.59 8.52
N LYS A 197 -2.22 23.00 7.79
CA LYS A 197 -2.88 23.61 6.63
C LYS A 197 -4.08 24.40 7.06
N ARG A 198 -4.01 25.72 6.99
CA ARG A 198 -5.16 26.60 7.26
C ARG A 198 -5.72 27.15 5.97
N ARG A 199 -6.97 26.83 5.66
CA ARG A 199 -7.74 27.53 4.63
C ARG A 199 -8.19 28.86 5.21
N ALA A 200 -7.48 29.94 4.94
CA ALA A 200 -7.82 31.25 5.46
C ALA A 200 -9.13 31.82 4.88
N VAL A 201 -9.39 31.65 3.57
CA VAL A 201 -10.64 32.06 2.87
C VAL A 201 -10.77 31.26 1.57
N ALA A 202 -12.01 31.03 1.07
CA ALA A 202 -12.25 30.49 -0.25
C ALA A 202 -11.56 31.37 -1.33
N ASN A 203 -10.72 30.74 -2.20
CA ASN A 203 -9.93 31.39 -3.28
C ASN A 203 -8.62 32.09 -2.88
N GLN A 204 -8.06 31.85 -1.69
CA GLN A 204 -6.68 32.23 -1.37
C GLN A 204 -5.77 30.99 -1.31
N SER A 205 -4.48 31.19 -1.62
CA SER A 205 -3.45 30.15 -1.48
C SER A 205 -3.45 29.56 -0.06
N GLU A 206 -3.35 28.23 0.06
CA GLU A 206 -3.25 27.55 1.36
C GLU A 206 -2.00 28.08 2.10
N VAL A 207 -2.20 28.69 3.27
CA VAL A 207 -1.09 29.05 4.14
C VAL A 207 -0.67 27.79 4.91
N MET A 208 0.55 27.32 4.65
CA MET A 208 1.15 26.21 5.38
C MET A 208 1.95 26.76 6.56
N ASN A 209 1.52 26.44 7.77
CA ASN A 209 2.28 26.74 8.98
C ASN A 209 3.05 25.47 9.39
N ILE A 210 4.38 25.56 9.50
CA ILE A 210 5.24 24.45 9.90
C ILE A 210 5.54 24.61 11.38
N ILE A 211 5.16 23.60 12.16
CA ILE A 211 5.41 23.52 13.60
C ILE A 211 6.57 22.54 13.79
N GLY A 212 7.68 23.02 14.33
CA GLY A 212 8.94 22.27 14.51
C GLY A 212 10.11 22.94 13.80
N ASP A 213 11.32 22.63 14.22
CA ASP A 213 12.56 23.18 13.66
C ASP A 213 13.10 22.23 12.57
N ILE A 214 13.04 22.71 11.32
CA ILE A 214 13.44 21.94 10.12
C ILE A 214 14.64 22.55 9.39
N ASP A 215 15.17 23.68 9.87
CA ASP A 215 16.27 24.38 9.19
C ASP A 215 17.53 23.51 9.13
N GLY A 216 18.10 23.40 7.95
CA GLY A 216 19.26 22.55 7.66
C GLY A 216 19.04 21.04 7.73
N LYS A 217 17.83 20.55 8.00
CA LYS A 217 17.52 19.12 8.17
C LYS A 217 17.01 18.45 6.89
N VAL A 218 17.17 17.13 6.84
CA VAL A 218 16.53 16.25 5.83
C VAL A 218 15.14 15.90 6.31
N CYS A 219 14.11 16.45 5.67
CA CYS A 219 12.72 16.22 6.00
C CYS A 219 12.21 14.91 5.38
N ILE A 220 11.80 13.95 6.21
CA ILE A 220 11.16 12.70 5.79
C ILE A 220 9.65 12.85 5.94
N VAL A 221 8.92 12.79 4.83
CA VAL A 221 7.46 12.96 4.78
C VAL A 221 6.79 11.61 4.50
N PRO A 222 6.27 10.90 5.53
CA PRO A 222 5.56 9.64 5.32
C PRO A 222 4.09 9.86 5.00
N ASP A 223 3.54 9.05 4.07
CA ASP A 223 2.10 8.94 3.86
C ASP A 223 1.72 7.54 3.39
N ASP A 224 0.41 7.18 3.43
CA ASP A 224 -0.05 5.90 2.91
C ASP A 224 -0.11 5.89 1.38
N LEU A 225 -0.58 6.96 0.76
CA LEU A 225 -0.73 7.01 -0.69
C LEU A 225 -0.39 8.38 -1.29
N ILE A 226 0.09 8.36 -2.52
CA ILE A 226 0.22 9.54 -3.37
C ILE A 226 -0.65 9.36 -4.61
N ASP A 227 -1.60 10.27 -4.82
CA ASP A 227 -2.49 10.24 -5.98
C ASP A 227 -2.04 11.29 -7.02
N THR A 228 -2.53 12.51 -6.96
CA THR A 228 -2.20 13.58 -7.93
C THR A 228 -0.96 14.38 -7.58
N ALA A 229 -0.30 14.05 -6.48
CA ALA A 229 0.91 14.66 -5.92
C ALA A 229 0.80 16.15 -5.49
N GLY A 230 -0.33 16.83 -5.73
CA GLY A 230 -0.43 18.27 -5.45
C GLY A 230 -0.13 18.65 -4.01
N THR A 231 -0.73 17.96 -3.06
CA THR A 231 -0.55 18.21 -1.61
C THR A 231 0.90 18.01 -1.17
N LEU A 232 1.52 16.94 -1.65
CA LEU A 232 2.90 16.58 -1.30
C LEU A 232 3.90 17.58 -1.91
N CYS A 233 3.70 17.98 -3.17
CA CYS A 233 4.55 18.96 -3.83
C CYS A 233 4.50 20.32 -3.12
N ASN A 234 3.29 20.82 -2.82
CA ASN A 234 3.14 22.07 -2.07
C ASN A 234 3.79 22.00 -0.68
N ALA A 235 3.68 20.85 0.00
CA ALA A 235 4.33 20.62 1.28
C ALA A 235 5.86 20.71 1.15
N ALA A 236 6.42 20.09 0.10
CA ALA A 236 7.86 20.11 -0.14
C ALA A 236 8.38 21.53 -0.43
N ASP A 237 7.64 22.31 -1.22
CA ASP A 237 8.00 23.70 -1.53
C ASP A 237 8.02 24.54 -0.24
N ALA A 238 7.00 24.42 0.63
CA ALA A 238 6.95 25.11 1.90
C ALA A 238 8.09 24.70 2.87
N LEU A 239 8.48 23.41 2.87
CA LEU A 239 9.61 22.93 3.66
C LEU A 239 10.93 23.50 3.15
N LYS A 240 11.14 23.55 1.84
CA LYS A 240 12.33 24.17 1.24
C LYS A 240 12.41 25.67 1.51
N GLU A 241 11.31 26.40 1.42
CA GLU A 241 11.24 27.83 1.77
C GLU A 241 11.60 28.09 3.24
N LYS A 242 11.39 27.12 4.12
CA LYS A 242 11.72 27.16 5.55
C LYS A 242 13.11 26.62 5.89
N GLY A 243 13.98 26.39 4.89
CA GLY A 243 15.37 26.02 5.09
C GLY A 243 15.65 24.52 5.15
N ALA A 244 14.69 23.65 4.77
CA ALA A 244 14.98 22.22 4.71
C ALA A 244 16.12 21.90 3.74
N LYS A 245 17.14 21.15 4.19
CA LYS A 245 18.29 20.71 3.40
C LYS A 245 17.83 19.83 2.24
N ALA A 246 16.97 18.87 2.52
CA ALA A 246 16.33 18.01 1.54
C ALA A 246 14.91 17.62 1.98
N VAL A 247 14.05 17.30 1.01
CA VAL A 247 12.70 16.77 1.25
C VAL A 247 12.56 15.43 0.55
N LYS A 248 12.42 14.36 1.33
CA LYS A 248 12.21 13.00 0.85
C LYS A 248 10.85 12.49 1.32
N ALA A 249 10.02 12.05 0.38
CA ALA A 249 8.73 11.45 0.70
C ALA A 249 8.81 9.93 0.72
N TYR A 250 8.17 9.28 1.69
CA TYR A 250 8.10 7.83 1.82
C TYR A 250 6.63 7.40 1.82
N ILE A 251 6.22 6.79 0.72
CA ILE A 251 4.80 6.53 0.43
C ILE A 251 4.61 5.05 0.13
N THR A 252 3.64 4.42 0.79
CA THR A 252 3.35 3.01 0.55
C THR A 252 2.74 2.78 -0.83
N HIS A 253 1.72 3.57 -1.21
CA HIS A 253 0.92 3.31 -2.41
C HIS A 253 1.09 4.39 -3.48
N PRO A 254 1.87 4.13 -4.55
CA PRO A 254 2.06 5.06 -5.66
C PRO A 254 0.91 4.99 -6.66
N VAL A 255 -0.23 5.61 -6.34
CA VAL A 255 -1.36 5.68 -7.27
C VAL A 255 -0.99 6.51 -8.51
N LEU A 256 -0.33 7.65 -8.30
CA LEU A 256 0.30 8.51 -9.32
C LEU A 256 -0.61 8.78 -10.53
N SER A 257 -1.83 9.21 -10.26
CA SER A 257 -2.83 9.49 -11.30
C SER A 257 -2.73 10.93 -11.84
N GLY A 258 -3.32 11.14 -13.01
CA GLY A 258 -3.45 12.46 -13.64
C GLY A 258 -2.08 13.16 -13.77
N PRO A 259 -1.93 14.43 -13.32
CA PRO A 259 -0.70 15.21 -13.50
C PRO A 259 0.40 14.91 -12.46
N ALA A 260 0.36 13.76 -11.77
CA ALA A 260 1.26 13.48 -10.65
C ALA A 260 2.74 13.54 -11.05
N ILE A 261 3.12 12.94 -12.18
CA ILE A 261 4.52 12.89 -12.63
C ILE A 261 5.02 14.27 -13.08
N GLU A 262 4.19 15.04 -13.77
CA GLU A 262 4.50 16.42 -14.16
C GLU A 262 4.75 17.28 -12.90
N ARG A 263 3.87 17.19 -11.90
CA ARG A 263 4.02 17.92 -10.64
C ARG A 263 5.28 17.52 -9.88
N LEU A 264 5.57 16.21 -9.78
CA LEU A 264 6.78 15.73 -9.14
C LEU A 264 8.05 16.26 -9.81
N ASN A 265 8.11 16.23 -11.13
CA ASN A 265 9.26 16.74 -11.88
C ASN A 265 9.50 18.23 -11.62
N ASN A 266 8.44 19.01 -11.49
CA ASN A 266 8.48 20.46 -11.28
C ASN A 266 8.53 20.89 -9.80
N SER A 267 8.45 19.96 -8.84
CA SER A 267 8.44 20.23 -7.40
C SER A 267 9.82 20.32 -6.79
N SER A 268 9.88 20.82 -5.57
CA SER A 268 11.08 20.83 -4.73
C SER A 268 11.34 19.50 -3.98
N ILE A 269 10.60 18.43 -4.29
CA ILE A 269 10.88 17.08 -3.76
C ILE A 269 12.22 16.61 -4.32
N ASP A 270 13.12 16.20 -3.43
CA ASP A 270 14.42 15.64 -3.83
C ASP A 270 14.30 14.16 -4.20
N GLU A 271 13.50 13.39 -3.43
CA GLU A 271 13.30 11.96 -3.65
C GLU A 271 11.88 11.53 -3.19
N LEU A 272 11.22 10.70 -4.00
CA LEU A 272 9.99 10.01 -3.67
C LEU A 272 10.27 8.51 -3.60
N VAL A 273 10.33 7.96 -2.40
CA VAL A 273 10.46 6.53 -2.15
C VAL A 273 9.08 5.91 -2.05
N VAL A 274 8.80 4.92 -2.89
CA VAL A 274 7.50 4.23 -2.92
C VAL A 274 7.70 2.73 -2.83
N THR A 275 6.67 2.00 -2.40
CA THR A 275 6.69 0.55 -2.51
C THR A 275 6.18 0.09 -3.88
N ASN A 276 6.38 -1.20 -4.18
CA ASN A 276 5.78 -1.85 -5.33
C ASN A 276 4.40 -2.46 -5.05
N SER A 277 3.63 -1.92 -4.09
CA SER A 277 2.22 -2.30 -3.86
C SER A 277 1.34 -2.06 -5.10
N ILE A 278 1.68 -1.04 -5.88
CA ILE A 278 1.10 -0.70 -7.19
C ILE A 278 2.25 -0.64 -8.20
N PRO A 279 2.17 -1.33 -9.34
CA PRO A 279 3.19 -1.23 -10.36
C PRO A 279 3.24 0.19 -10.96
N LEU A 280 4.44 0.73 -11.13
CA LEU A 280 4.60 2.04 -11.74
C LEU A 280 4.23 2.01 -13.22
N ASN A 281 3.48 3.01 -13.66
CA ASN A 281 3.23 3.21 -15.09
C ASN A 281 4.52 3.66 -15.82
N LYS A 282 4.49 3.64 -17.16
CA LYS A 282 5.66 3.94 -18.01
C LYS A 282 6.26 5.35 -17.78
N GLU A 283 5.45 6.31 -17.40
CA GLU A 283 5.90 7.68 -17.12
C GLU A 283 6.58 7.77 -15.76
N ALA A 284 5.99 7.15 -14.74
CA ALA A 284 6.55 7.07 -13.40
C ALA A 284 7.89 6.32 -13.37
N GLN A 285 8.04 5.25 -14.17
CA GLN A 285 9.30 4.51 -14.31
C GLN A 285 10.45 5.36 -14.85
N LYS A 286 10.16 6.42 -15.62
CA LYS A 286 11.16 7.34 -16.19
C LYS A 286 11.46 8.52 -15.27
N CYS A 287 10.70 8.73 -14.22
CA CYS A 287 10.91 9.84 -13.28
C CYS A 287 12.14 9.56 -12.40
N SER A 288 13.19 10.33 -12.55
CA SER A 288 14.45 10.16 -11.80
C SER A 288 14.31 10.38 -10.28
N LYS A 289 13.27 11.07 -9.85
CA LYS A 289 12.98 11.31 -8.43
C LYS A 289 12.35 10.11 -7.73
N ILE A 290 11.81 9.13 -8.47
CA ILE A 290 11.11 7.99 -7.89
C ILE A 290 12.09 6.84 -7.63
N ARG A 291 12.08 6.34 -6.41
CA ARG A 291 12.76 5.12 -5.96
C ARG A 291 11.75 4.09 -5.49
N VAL A 292 11.87 2.87 -5.97
CA VAL A 292 10.99 1.75 -5.54
C VAL A 292 11.71 0.87 -4.55
N ILE A 293 11.03 0.55 -3.44
CA ILE A 293 11.43 -0.48 -2.47
C ILE A 293 10.43 -1.64 -2.52
N SER A 294 10.93 -2.87 -2.48
CA SER A 294 10.08 -4.04 -2.73
C SER A 294 9.42 -4.57 -1.46
N LEU A 295 8.11 -4.86 -1.54
CA LEU A 295 7.34 -5.54 -0.49
C LEU A 295 7.50 -7.06 -0.53
N ALA A 296 8.23 -7.62 -1.50
CA ALA A 296 8.28 -9.05 -1.73
C ALA A 296 8.74 -9.84 -0.50
N SER A 297 9.78 -9.38 0.21
CA SER A 297 10.27 -10.02 1.43
C SER A 297 9.25 -9.96 2.57
N THR A 298 8.57 -8.84 2.74
CA THR A 298 7.52 -8.67 3.75
C THR A 298 6.34 -9.62 3.48
N ILE A 299 5.86 -9.67 2.24
CA ILE A 299 4.75 -10.55 1.84
C ILE A 299 5.14 -12.02 1.97
N ALA A 300 6.35 -12.39 1.53
CA ALA A 300 6.85 -13.77 1.66
C ALA A 300 6.90 -14.23 3.12
N GLU A 301 7.39 -13.37 4.03
CA GLU A 301 7.41 -13.68 5.45
C GLU A 301 5.99 -13.80 6.03
N CYS A 302 5.04 -12.94 5.60
CA CYS A 302 3.63 -13.08 5.99
C CYS A 302 3.04 -14.42 5.55
N ILE A 303 3.23 -14.83 4.29
CA ILE A 303 2.76 -16.12 3.77
C ILE A 303 3.33 -17.27 4.60
N LYS A 304 4.64 -17.26 4.85
CA LYS A 304 5.32 -18.28 5.63
C LYS A 304 4.73 -18.39 7.04
N ARG A 305 4.56 -17.26 7.74
CA ARG A 305 3.97 -17.22 9.09
C ARG A 305 2.52 -17.69 9.08
N LEU A 306 1.70 -17.24 8.14
CA LEU A 306 0.31 -17.68 8.02
C LEU A 306 0.20 -19.18 7.75
N SER A 307 1.06 -19.73 6.88
CA SER A 307 1.06 -21.17 6.60
C SER A 307 1.55 -22.00 7.79
N ASN A 308 2.42 -21.45 8.65
CA ASN A 308 2.92 -22.09 9.85
C ASN A 308 2.05 -21.83 11.10
N GLU A 309 0.97 -21.03 10.97
CA GLU A 309 0.12 -20.59 12.11
C GLU A 309 0.88 -19.74 13.14
N GLU A 310 1.89 -18.97 12.67
CA GLU A 310 2.70 -18.06 13.48
C GLU A 310 2.10 -16.64 13.53
N SER A 311 2.48 -15.87 14.56
CA SER A 311 2.00 -14.49 14.75
C SER A 311 2.61 -13.53 13.72
N LEU A 312 1.77 -12.72 13.06
CA LEU A 312 2.22 -11.60 12.22
C LEU A 312 2.64 -10.38 13.07
N SER A 313 2.09 -10.19 14.25
CA SER A 313 2.38 -9.02 15.10
C SER A 313 3.85 -8.91 15.49
N GLU A 314 4.56 -10.04 15.60
CA GLU A 314 6.00 -10.07 15.89
C GLU A 314 6.86 -9.43 14.80
N MET A 315 6.34 -9.25 13.59
CA MET A 315 7.06 -8.60 12.51
C MET A 315 7.20 -7.08 12.71
N PHE A 316 6.42 -6.50 13.64
CA PHE A 316 6.28 -5.05 13.83
C PHE A 316 6.70 -4.60 15.24
N LEU A 317 7.11 -5.55 16.08
CA LEU A 317 7.74 -5.31 17.36
C LEU A 317 9.24 -5.12 17.17
#